data_19464f90a6f42caec54cb2edf24c9711
#
_entry.id   19464f90a6f42caec54cb2edf24c9711
#
_cell.length_a   1.000
_cell.length_b   1.000
_cell.length_c   1.000
_cell.angle_alpha   90.00
_cell.angle_beta   90.00
_cell.angle_gamma   90.00
#
_symmetry.space_group_name_H-M   'P 1'
#
loop_
_entity.id
_entity.type
_entity.pdbx_description
1 polymer ?
#
loop_
_entity_poly.entity_id
_entity_poly.type
_entity_poly.pdbx_seq_one_letter_code
_entity_poly.pdbx_strand_id
1 'polypeptide(L)'
;MDEVVFIGYHGTVNKDVDSVLDDIINRGFEISIKDIEWLGKGIYFFDNEFDAHWWNNNSRKKKFLQKGIIKAEIFSKKMNFLNLDNEEDRNKLKEEFPKYLSTLSEYGPTFDKENIQKLQCILLDMYKEEFDIQLLKKNFFIR
;
A
#
# COMPACT_ATOMS: atom_id res chain seq x y z
N MET A 1 -14.28 18.21 -7.46
CA MET A 1 -15.24 18.28 -6.42
C MET A 1 -15.47 16.97 -5.72
N ASP A 2 -15.54 15.88 -6.39
CA ASP A 2 -15.60 14.58 -5.71
C ASP A 2 -14.19 14.04 -5.46
N GLU A 3 -13.43 14.79 -4.66
CA GLU A 3 -12.09 14.41 -4.24
C GLU A 3 -12.07 14.02 -2.76
N VAL A 4 -11.20 13.07 -2.44
CA VAL A 4 -10.79 12.77 -1.06
C VAL A 4 -9.36 13.26 -0.87
N VAL A 5 -9.07 13.80 0.33
CA VAL A 5 -7.76 14.33 0.68
C VAL A 5 -7.34 13.75 2.02
N PHE A 6 -6.12 13.27 2.10
CA PHE A 6 -5.51 12.74 3.32
C PHE A 6 -4.11 13.31 3.51
N ILE A 7 -3.69 13.38 4.76
CA ILE A 7 -2.30 13.62 5.08
C ILE A 7 -1.66 12.26 5.37
N GLY A 8 -0.60 11.94 4.63
CA GLY A 8 0.13 10.69 4.80
C GLY A 8 1.56 10.93 5.25
N TYR A 9 2.11 9.96 5.97
CA TYR A 9 3.48 9.97 6.47
C TYR A 9 4.20 8.74 5.96
N HIS A 10 5.31 8.95 5.30
CA HIS A 10 6.13 7.87 4.74
C HIS A 10 7.48 7.84 5.44
N GLY A 11 7.78 6.70 6.07
CA GLY A 11 9.06 6.47 6.72
C GLY A 11 10.09 5.92 5.76
N THR A 12 11.33 6.37 5.88
CA THR A 12 12.46 5.86 5.12
C THR A 12 13.69 5.70 6.00
N VAL A 13 14.49 4.69 5.71
CA VAL A 13 15.71 4.37 6.45
C VAL A 13 16.82 4.14 5.43
N ASN A 14 17.92 4.89 5.55
CA ASN A 14 19.03 4.78 4.60
C ASN A 14 20.33 5.27 5.24
N LYS A 15 21.46 4.88 4.69
CA LYS A 15 22.79 5.38 5.12
C LYS A 15 22.90 6.87 4.93
N ASP A 16 22.26 7.40 3.87
CA ASP A 16 22.21 8.82 3.56
C ASP A 16 20.74 9.19 3.37
N VAL A 17 20.03 9.38 4.48
CA VAL A 17 18.60 9.67 4.45
C VAL A 17 18.30 11.01 3.80
N ASP A 18 19.16 12.01 3.95
CA ASP A 18 18.94 13.32 3.36
C ASP A 18 18.93 13.24 1.83
N SER A 19 19.83 12.45 1.24
CA SER A 19 19.85 12.23 -0.21
C SER A 19 18.58 11.53 -0.69
N VAL A 20 18.10 10.54 0.06
CA VAL A 20 16.85 9.82 -0.28
C VAL A 20 15.64 10.75 -0.18
N LEU A 21 15.57 11.57 0.87
CA LEU A 21 14.48 12.53 1.04
C LEU A 21 14.48 13.57 -0.08
N ASP A 22 15.64 14.08 -0.46
CA ASP A 22 15.77 15.02 -1.58
C ASP A 22 15.33 14.39 -2.90
N ASP A 23 15.69 13.13 -3.13
CA ASP A 23 15.28 12.37 -4.32
C ASP A 23 13.76 12.23 -4.37
N ILE A 24 13.12 11.88 -3.25
CA ILE A 24 11.66 11.75 -3.18
C ILE A 24 10.98 13.09 -3.47
N ILE A 25 11.48 14.17 -2.87
CA ILE A 25 10.91 15.51 -3.06
C ILE A 25 11.03 15.97 -4.52
N ASN A 26 12.15 15.68 -5.17
CA ASN A 26 12.45 16.15 -6.52
C ASN A 26 11.92 15.22 -7.63
N ARG A 27 11.85 13.92 -7.39
CA ARG A 27 11.51 12.91 -8.41
C ARG A 27 10.26 12.09 -8.08
N GLY A 28 9.75 12.18 -6.85
CA GLY A 28 8.61 11.42 -6.39
C GLY A 28 8.99 10.09 -5.74
N PHE A 29 7.98 9.41 -5.24
CA PHE A 29 8.11 8.13 -4.56
C PHE A 29 8.30 6.99 -5.55
N GLU A 30 9.05 5.97 -5.15
CA GLU A 30 9.12 4.71 -5.87
C GLU A 30 8.01 3.76 -5.41
N ILE A 31 7.38 3.08 -6.36
CA ILE A 31 6.34 2.09 -6.08
C ILE A 31 7.00 0.85 -5.48
N SER A 32 6.46 0.37 -4.35
CA SER A 32 6.85 -0.92 -3.80
C SER A 32 6.30 -2.04 -4.67
N ILE A 33 7.18 -2.95 -5.10
CA ILE A 33 6.84 -4.07 -5.98
C ILE A 33 7.15 -5.42 -5.36
N LYS A 34 7.30 -5.48 -4.03
CA LYS A 34 7.55 -6.73 -3.33
C LYS A 34 6.39 -7.70 -3.54
N ASP A 35 6.71 -9.00 -3.62
CA ASP A 35 5.71 -10.04 -3.81
C ASP A 35 4.69 -10.11 -2.68
N ILE A 36 5.13 -9.77 -1.46
CA ILE A 36 4.28 -9.79 -0.27
C ILE A 36 4.27 -8.40 0.34
N GLU A 37 3.17 -7.70 0.12
CA GLU A 37 2.84 -6.41 0.73
C GLU A 37 1.47 -6.54 1.40
N TRP A 38 1.08 -5.55 2.19
CA TRP A 38 -0.21 -5.60 2.85
C TRP A 38 -1.39 -5.34 1.90
N LEU A 39 -1.20 -4.46 0.92
CA LEU A 39 -2.26 -4.00 0.02
C LEU A 39 -1.85 -4.08 -1.46
N GLY A 40 -0.89 -4.94 -1.78
CA GLY A 40 -0.37 -5.05 -3.13
C GLY A 40 0.65 -3.97 -3.47
N LYS A 41 0.91 -3.79 -4.75
CA LYS A 41 1.89 -2.82 -5.25
C LYS A 41 1.40 -1.39 -5.00
N GLY A 42 2.29 -0.52 -4.58
CA GLY A 42 1.94 0.87 -4.36
C GLY A 42 2.97 1.61 -3.51
N ILE A 43 2.63 2.85 -3.21
CA ILE A 43 3.38 3.69 -2.28
C ILE A 43 2.58 3.71 -0.98
N TYR A 44 3.23 3.36 0.11
CA TYR A 44 2.56 3.19 1.40
C TYR A 44 2.80 4.40 2.30
N PHE A 45 1.70 4.85 2.93
CA PHE A 45 1.73 5.95 3.89
C PHE A 45 1.01 5.54 5.15
N PHE A 46 1.46 6.06 6.28
CA PHE A 46 0.70 6.02 7.53
C PHE A 46 -0.14 7.30 7.65
N ASP A 47 -1.26 7.21 8.34
CA ASP A 47 -2.13 8.36 8.57
C ASP A 47 -1.67 9.23 9.75
N ASN A 48 -0.63 8.82 10.46
CA ASN A 48 -0.07 9.56 11.57
C ASN A 48 1.45 9.38 11.62
N GLU A 49 2.11 10.35 12.22
CA GLU A 49 3.57 10.39 12.31
C GLU A 49 4.13 9.31 13.23
N PHE A 50 3.40 8.98 14.31
CA PHE A 50 3.82 7.97 15.26
C PHE A 50 4.04 6.61 14.59
N ASP A 51 3.14 6.18 13.74
CA ASP A 51 3.24 4.89 13.03
C ASP A 51 4.39 4.89 12.03
N ALA A 52 4.67 6.02 11.39
CA ALA A 52 5.83 6.14 10.51
C ALA A 52 7.14 6.02 11.29
N HIS A 53 7.24 6.63 12.47
CA HIS A 53 8.39 6.46 13.36
C HIS A 53 8.51 5.01 13.84
N TRP A 54 7.39 4.39 14.22
CA TRP A 54 7.38 2.97 14.61
C TRP A 54 7.94 2.10 13.48
N TRP A 55 7.50 2.32 12.26
CA TRP A 55 7.98 1.60 11.08
C TRP A 55 9.51 1.75 10.93
N ASN A 56 10.00 2.99 11.00
CA ASN A 56 11.44 3.24 10.90
C ASN A 56 12.24 2.53 12.00
N ASN A 57 11.71 2.51 13.23
CA ASN A 57 12.39 1.91 14.38
C ASN A 57 12.38 0.38 14.34
N ASN A 58 11.42 -0.22 13.63
CA ASN A 58 11.26 -1.67 13.53
C ASN A 58 11.66 -2.24 12.16
N SER A 59 12.25 -1.40 11.29
CA SER A 59 12.82 -1.86 10.03
C SER A 59 13.99 -2.82 10.27
N ARG A 60 14.08 -3.86 9.45
CA ARG A 60 15.20 -4.82 9.51
C ARG A 60 16.57 -4.17 9.26
N LYS A 61 16.59 -3.02 8.58
CA LYS A 61 17.81 -2.28 8.24
C LYS A 61 18.21 -1.25 9.31
N LYS A 62 17.67 -1.32 10.50
CA LYS A 62 17.73 -0.23 11.49
C LYS A 62 19.07 0.04 12.14
N LYS A 63 20.00 -0.91 12.16
CA LYS A 63 21.31 -0.69 12.79
C LYS A 63 22.17 0.23 11.94
N PHE A 64 22.63 1.34 12.54
CA PHE A 64 23.55 2.29 11.91
C PHE A 64 22.98 3.07 10.72
N LEU A 65 21.66 3.05 10.53
CA LEU A 65 21.03 3.80 9.45
C LEU A 65 20.32 5.03 10.00
N GLN A 66 20.34 6.07 9.19
CA GLN A 66 19.58 7.28 9.45
C GLN A 66 18.10 7.05 9.11
N LYS A 67 17.22 7.76 9.78
CA LYS A 67 15.78 7.65 9.65
C LYS A 67 15.18 9.00 9.26
N GLY A 68 14.21 8.98 8.38
CA GLY A 68 13.50 10.18 7.96
C GLY A 68 12.03 9.90 7.72
N ILE A 69 11.23 10.97 7.72
CA ILE A 69 9.80 10.89 7.45
C ILE A 69 9.44 12.01 6.49
N ILE A 70 8.63 11.67 5.48
CA ILE A 70 8.03 12.65 4.60
C ILE A 70 6.55 12.73 4.90
N LYS A 71 6.07 13.94 5.13
CA LYS A 71 4.66 14.26 5.23
C LYS A 71 4.18 14.68 3.83
N ALA A 72 3.10 14.07 3.38
CA ALA A 72 2.54 14.34 2.06
C ALA A 72 1.04 14.56 2.13
N GLU A 73 0.56 15.44 1.29
CA GLU A 73 -0.86 15.56 1.02
C GLU A 73 -1.21 14.59 -0.12
N ILE A 74 -2.16 13.70 0.14
CA ILE A 74 -2.56 12.66 -0.79
C ILE A 74 -4.01 12.89 -1.18
N PHE A 75 -4.28 12.93 -2.47
CA PHE A 75 -5.65 13.16 -2.94
C PHE A 75 -5.97 12.26 -4.12
N SER A 76 -7.25 11.95 -4.26
CA SER A 76 -7.78 11.15 -5.35
C SER A 76 -9.21 11.55 -5.61
N LYS A 77 -9.70 11.31 -6.81
CA LYS A 77 -11.14 11.36 -7.07
C LYS A 77 -11.82 10.24 -6.27
N LYS A 78 -13.03 10.48 -5.78
CA LYS A 78 -13.81 9.47 -5.06
C LYS A 78 -13.95 8.17 -5.85
N MET A 79 -14.16 8.27 -7.15
CA MET A 79 -14.33 7.09 -8.00
C MET A 79 -13.07 6.22 -8.11
N ASN A 80 -11.91 6.79 -7.80
CA ASN A 80 -10.61 6.10 -7.84
C ASN A 80 -10.09 5.78 -6.42
N PHE A 81 -10.94 5.92 -5.41
CA PHE A 81 -10.64 5.68 -4.02
C PHE A 81 -11.41 4.48 -3.49
N LEU A 82 -10.69 3.56 -2.85
CA LEU A 82 -11.27 2.39 -2.18
C LEU A 82 -10.95 2.44 -0.70
N ASN A 83 -11.99 2.50 0.13
CA ASN A 83 -11.86 2.50 1.58
C ASN A 83 -12.21 1.11 2.13
N LEU A 84 -11.20 0.31 2.45
CA LEU A 84 -11.41 -1.05 2.97
C LEU A 84 -11.88 -1.08 4.43
N ASP A 85 -11.96 0.06 5.11
CA ASP A 85 -12.62 0.15 6.42
C ASP A 85 -14.14 0.26 6.28
N ASN A 86 -14.63 0.52 5.07
CA ASN A 86 -16.04 0.63 4.74
C ASN A 86 -16.57 -0.72 4.25
N GLU A 87 -17.68 -1.19 4.84
CA GLU A 87 -18.26 -2.49 4.48
C GLU A 87 -18.72 -2.56 3.03
N GLU A 88 -19.32 -1.48 2.53
CA GLU A 88 -19.79 -1.41 1.14
C GLU A 88 -18.63 -1.59 0.15
N ASP A 89 -17.51 -0.91 0.40
CA ASP A 89 -16.32 -1.04 -0.45
C ASP A 89 -15.70 -2.43 -0.37
N ARG A 90 -15.67 -3.02 0.84
CA ARG A 90 -15.21 -4.41 1.00
C ARG A 90 -16.07 -5.40 0.21
N ASN A 91 -17.38 -5.18 0.19
CA ASN A 91 -18.30 -6.04 -0.54
C ASN A 91 -18.11 -5.93 -2.06
N LYS A 92 -17.89 -4.74 -2.57
CA LYS A 92 -17.54 -4.53 -3.98
C LYS A 92 -16.29 -5.32 -4.38
N LEU A 93 -15.26 -5.27 -3.54
CA LEU A 93 -14.03 -6.00 -3.76
C LEU A 93 -14.28 -7.52 -3.75
N LYS A 94 -15.01 -8.02 -2.77
CA LYS A 94 -15.32 -9.45 -2.63
C LYS A 94 -16.12 -10.00 -3.80
N GLU A 95 -17.00 -9.22 -4.38
CA GLU A 95 -17.80 -9.64 -5.54
C GLU A 95 -16.96 -10.00 -6.76
N GLU A 96 -15.79 -9.37 -6.89
CA GLU A 96 -14.88 -9.61 -8.02
C GLU A 96 -13.91 -10.77 -7.80
N PHE A 97 -13.71 -11.22 -6.56
CA PHE A 97 -12.73 -12.25 -6.24
C PHE A 97 -12.96 -13.57 -6.99
N PRO A 98 -14.18 -14.11 -7.09
CA PRO A 98 -14.39 -15.37 -7.82
C PRO A 98 -13.94 -15.30 -9.28
N LYS A 99 -14.17 -14.17 -9.94
CA LYS A 99 -13.73 -13.92 -11.31
C LYS A 99 -12.19 -13.94 -11.42
N TYR A 100 -11.49 -13.28 -10.50
CA TYR A 100 -10.04 -13.23 -10.49
C TYR A 100 -9.45 -14.60 -10.16
N LEU A 101 -10.02 -15.31 -9.20
CA LEU A 101 -9.58 -16.66 -8.84
C LEU A 101 -9.72 -17.62 -10.00
N SER A 102 -10.82 -17.54 -10.75
CA SER A 102 -11.04 -18.34 -11.95
C SER A 102 -9.96 -18.06 -13.01
N THR A 103 -9.65 -16.80 -13.25
CA THR A 103 -8.60 -16.42 -14.19
C THR A 103 -7.23 -16.96 -13.75
N LEU A 104 -6.89 -16.82 -12.47
CA LEU A 104 -5.61 -17.28 -11.95
C LEU A 104 -5.47 -18.81 -12.00
N SER A 105 -6.55 -19.55 -11.78
CA SER A 105 -6.51 -21.01 -11.83
C SER A 105 -6.24 -21.56 -13.24
N GLU A 106 -6.52 -20.78 -14.28
CA GLU A 106 -6.21 -21.15 -15.67
C GLU A 106 -4.71 -21.04 -15.97
N TYR A 107 -4.00 -20.15 -15.29
CA TYR A 107 -2.62 -19.78 -15.62
C TYR A 107 -1.59 -20.14 -14.57
N GLY A 108 -1.98 -20.63 -13.40
CA GLY A 108 -1.04 -20.78 -12.33
C GLY A 108 -1.27 -21.97 -11.40
N PRO A 109 -0.30 -22.24 -10.54
CA PRO A 109 -0.42 -23.26 -9.51
C PRO A 109 -1.47 -22.87 -8.47
N THR A 110 -2.01 -23.87 -7.79
CA THR A 110 -2.92 -23.64 -6.68
C THR A 110 -2.18 -22.93 -5.55
N PHE A 111 -2.77 -21.85 -5.04
CA PHE A 111 -2.24 -21.15 -3.87
C PHE A 111 -2.64 -21.91 -2.60
N ASP A 112 -1.66 -22.17 -1.74
CA ASP A 112 -1.89 -22.81 -0.44
C ASP A 112 -2.00 -21.76 0.68
N LYS A 113 -2.19 -22.21 1.92
CA LYS A 113 -2.33 -21.33 3.08
C LYS A 113 -1.11 -20.45 3.33
N GLU A 114 0.08 -20.92 2.99
CA GLU A 114 1.33 -20.17 3.17
C GLU A 114 1.42 -18.97 2.23
N ASN A 115 0.67 -19.01 1.13
CA ASN A 115 0.66 -17.98 0.10
C ASN A 115 -0.61 -17.11 0.11
N ILE A 116 -1.42 -17.18 1.17
CA ILE A 116 -2.68 -16.41 1.25
C ILE A 116 -2.41 -14.91 1.13
N GLN A 117 -1.40 -14.38 1.83
CA GLN A 117 -1.09 -12.95 1.76
C GLN A 117 -0.67 -12.55 0.36
N LYS A 118 0.14 -13.36 -0.30
CA LYS A 118 0.54 -13.11 -1.69
C LYS A 118 -0.68 -13.13 -2.62
N LEU A 119 -1.58 -14.09 -2.45
CA LEU A 119 -2.81 -14.17 -3.21
C LEU A 119 -3.68 -12.93 -3.01
N GLN A 120 -3.85 -12.48 -1.77
CA GLN A 120 -4.60 -11.26 -1.47
C GLN A 120 -4.02 -10.04 -2.17
N CYS A 121 -2.70 -9.92 -2.19
CA CYS A 121 -2.02 -8.82 -2.91
C CYS A 121 -2.30 -8.89 -4.42
N ILE A 122 -2.25 -10.07 -5.00
CA ILE A 122 -2.55 -10.26 -6.43
C ILE A 122 -4.00 -9.86 -6.75
N LEU A 123 -4.95 -10.32 -5.93
CA LEU A 123 -6.37 -10.00 -6.11
C LEU A 123 -6.61 -8.49 -5.99
N LEU A 124 -5.99 -7.84 -5.03
CA LEU A 124 -6.07 -6.39 -4.86
C LEU A 124 -5.48 -5.65 -6.05
N ASP A 125 -4.34 -6.10 -6.56
CA ASP A 125 -3.70 -5.47 -7.71
C ASP A 125 -4.59 -5.60 -8.97
N MET A 126 -5.23 -6.76 -9.15
CA MET A 126 -6.19 -6.97 -10.25
C MET A 126 -7.39 -6.03 -10.14
N TYR A 127 -7.93 -5.87 -8.93
CA TYR A 127 -9.06 -4.96 -8.68
C TYR A 127 -8.66 -3.50 -8.93
N LYS A 128 -7.49 -3.09 -8.42
CA LYS A 128 -7.00 -1.72 -8.60
C LYS A 128 -6.84 -1.37 -10.09
N GLU A 129 -6.35 -2.32 -10.87
CA GLU A 129 -6.18 -2.13 -12.30
C GLU A 129 -7.52 -2.07 -13.03
N GLU A 130 -8.44 -2.99 -12.76
CA GLU A 130 -9.73 -3.06 -13.43
C GLU A 130 -10.58 -1.82 -13.16
N PHE A 131 -10.61 -1.33 -11.92
CA PHE A 131 -11.46 -0.21 -11.52
C PHE A 131 -10.70 1.11 -11.37
N ASP A 132 -9.46 1.17 -11.83
CA ASP A 132 -8.60 2.35 -11.78
C ASP A 132 -8.52 2.94 -10.36
N ILE A 133 -8.28 2.08 -9.38
CA ILE A 133 -8.11 2.51 -7.99
C ILE A 133 -6.71 3.07 -7.82
N GLN A 134 -6.64 4.35 -7.50
CA GLN A 134 -5.38 5.08 -7.32
C GLN A 134 -5.03 5.29 -5.85
N LEU A 135 -6.04 5.27 -4.97
CA LEU A 135 -5.86 5.43 -3.54
C LEU A 135 -6.68 4.38 -2.79
N LEU A 136 -6.02 3.68 -1.87
CA LEU A 136 -6.64 2.65 -1.06
C LEU A 136 -6.33 2.91 0.41
N LYS A 137 -7.34 2.80 1.27
CA LYS A 137 -7.20 3.02 2.71
C LYS A 137 -7.64 1.78 3.48
N LYS A 138 -6.84 1.38 4.46
CA LYS A 138 -7.19 0.32 5.40
C LYS A 138 -6.49 0.56 6.74
N ASN A 139 -7.23 0.38 7.83
CA ASN A 139 -6.67 0.39 9.16
C ASN A 139 -6.07 -0.98 9.50
N PHE A 140 -4.88 -0.97 10.08
CA PHE A 140 -4.19 -2.17 10.55
C PHE A 140 -3.86 -1.99 12.03
N PHE A 141 -3.89 -3.09 12.78
CA PHE A 141 -3.32 -3.10 14.12
C PHE A 141 -1.81 -3.25 14.02
N ILE A 142 -1.10 -2.26 14.53
CA ILE A 142 0.35 -2.30 14.66
C ILE A 142 0.66 -2.59 16.12
N ARG A 143 1.31 -3.72 16.36
CA ARG A 143 1.68 -4.16 17.71
C ARG A 143 3.18 -4.08 17.90
#